data_5c74bb557b0c347714fe6a481257247c
#
_entry.id   5c74bb557b0c347714fe6a481257247c
#
_cell.length_a   1.000
_cell.length_b   1.000
_cell.length_c   1.000
_cell.angle_alpha   90.00
_cell.angle_beta   90.00
_cell.angle_gamma   90.00
#
_symmetry.space_group_name_H-M   'P 1'
#
loop_
_entity.id
_entity.type
_entity.pdbx_description
1 polymer ?
#
loop_
_entity_poly.entity_id
_entity_poly.type
_entity_poly.pdbx_seq_one_letter_code
_entity_poly.pdbx_strand_id
1 'polypeptide(L)'
;MKLGADYWKLWTASVTSNLGDGISTVAYPWLASAVTRDPIQIAGIAVATRLPWLIFTLPAGVITDRLDRRKLIVAMDVARMLITVGVALSVLALGRDLVAPDDPAAVSAQPENGPALLLVLYASALLFGFAEVLRDNA
;
A
#
# COMPACT_ATOMS: atom_id res chain seq x y z
N MET A 1 18.21 -15.96 28.98
CA MET A 1 18.51 -16.26 27.57
C MET A 1 18.85 -14.93 26.88
N LYS A 2 20.07 -14.78 26.32
CA LYS A 2 20.38 -13.60 25.50
C LYS A 2 19.79 -13.84 24.11
N LEU A 3 18.80 -13.06 23.73
CA LEU A 3 18.26 -13.07 22.38
C LEU A 3 19.39 -12.65 21.42
N GLY A 4 19.68 -13.50 20.43
CA GLY A 4 20.79 -13.28 19.49
C GLY A 4 20.59 -12.05 18.60
N ALA A 5 21.68 -11.54 18.02
CA ALA A 5 21.64 -10.38 17.13
C ALA A 5 20.65 -10.55 15.95
N ASP A 6 20.46 -11.79 15.48
CA ASP A 6 19.55 -12.08 14.36
C ASP A 6 18.07 -11.96 14.76
N TYR A 7 17.74 -12.23 16.03
CA TYR A 7 16.40 -11.95 16.56
C TYR A 7 16.09 -10.44 16.52
N TRP A 8 17.01 -9.60 16.95
CA TRP A 8 16.83 -8.15 16.94
C TRP A 8 16.72 -7.58 15.54
N LYS A 9 17.48 -8.10 14.58
CA LYS A 9 17.37 -7.74 13.16
C LYS A 9 15.98 -8.07 12.60
N LEU A 10 15.49 -9.29 12.88
CA LEU A 10 14.17 -9.70 12.43
C LEU A 10 13.07 -8.89 13.10
N TRP A 11 13.19 -8.67 14.41
CA TRP A 11 12.23 -7.86 15.16
C TRP A 11 12.13 -6.42 14.66
N THR A 12 13.27 -5.75 14.47
CA THR A 12 13.29 -4.37 13.95
C THR A 12 12.75 -4.30 12.53
N ALA A 13 13.09 -5.25 11.67
CA ALA A 13 12.54 -5.33 10.31
C ALA A 13 11.02 -5.47 10.33
N SER A 14 10.48 -6.38 11.16
CA SER A 14 9.04 -6.61 11.29
C SER A 14 8.31 -5.37 11.86
N VAL A 15 8.86 -4.74 12.89
CA VAL A 15 8.27 -3.52 13.46
C VAL A 15 8.24 -2.39 12.44
N THR A 16 9.34 -2.19 11.71
CA THR A 16 9.42 -1.15 10.68
C THR A 16 8.42 -1.39 9.54
N SER A 17 8.30 -2.65 9.10
CA SER A 17 7.35 -3.03 8.06
C SER A 17 5.90 -2.80 8.53
N ASN A 18 5.54 -3.29 9.72
CA ASN A 18 4.19 -3.12 10.27
C ASN A 18 3.83 -1.64 10.51
N LEU A 19 4.81 -0.82 10.91
CA LEU A 19 4.61 0.63 11.04
C LEU A 19 4.31 1.26 9.66
N GLY A 20 5.03 0.85 8.62
CA GLY A 20 4.75 1.27 7.25
C GLY A 20 3.34 0.88 6.79
N ASP A 21 2.88 -0.32 7.15
CA ASP A 21 1.53 -0.79 6.85
C ASP A 21 0.46 0.04 7.56
N GLY A 22 0.67 0.35 8.82
CA GLY A 22 -0.20 1.22 9.59
C GLY A 22 -0.31 2.63 8.97
N ILE A 23 0.81 3.21 8.57
CA ILE A 23 0.84 4.50 7.87
C ILE A 23 0.10 4.42 6.54
N SER A 24 0.34 3.38 5.74
CA SER A 24 -0.31 3.20 4.44
C SER A 24 -1.82 3.06 4.56
N THR A 25 -2.32 2.40 5.59
CA THR A 25 -3.76 2.22 5.85
C THR A 25 -4.50 3.57 6.00
N VAL A 26 -3.83 4.59 6.52
CA VAL A 26 -4.38 5.95 6.65
C VAL A 26 -4.04 6.81 5.43
N ALA A 27 -2.83 6.70 4.92
CA ALA A 27 -2.32 7.54 3.83
C ALA A 27 -3.08 7.33 2.52
N TYR A 28 -3.45 6.10 2.17
CA TYR A 28 -4.16 5.82 0.92
C TYR A 28 -5.56 6.46 0.86
N PRO A 29 -6.46 6.28 1.85
CA PRO A 29 -7.75 6.96 1.86
C PRO A 29 -7.61 8.49 1.94
N TRP A 30 -6.62 8.99 2.69
CA TRP A 30 -6.38 10.42 2.80
C TRP A 30 -5.95 11.01 1.44
N LEU A 31 -5.01 10.38 0.76
CA LEU A 31 -4.57 10.80 -0.57
C LEU A 31 -5.71 10.68 -1.60
N ALA A 32 -6.51 9.62 -1.52
CA ALA A 32 -7.70 9.47 -2.35
C ALA A 32 -8.67 10.64 -2.16
N SER A 33 -8.88 11.09 -0.93
CA SER A 33 -9.76 12.23 -0.63
C SER A 33 -9.20 13.58 -1.12
N ALA A 34 -7.89 13.68 -1.36
CA ALA A 34 -7.30 14.83 -2.02
C ALA A 34 -7.48 14.81 -3.55
N VAL A 35 -7.63 13.61 -4.13
CA VAL A 35 -7.79 13.41 -5.57
C VAL A 35 -9.25 13.42 -6.00
N THR A 36 -10.16 12.89 -5.19
CA THR A 36 -11.60 12.78 -5.49
C THR A 36 -12.47 13.11 -4.30
N ARG A 37 -13.68 13.61 -4.56
CA ARG A 37 -14.72 13.83 -3.54
C ARG A 37 -15.80 12.77 -3.54
N ASP A 38 -15.73 11.80 -4.43
CA ASP A 38 -16.68 10.70 -4.48
C ASP A 38 -16.39 9.68 -3.36
N PRO A 39 -17.28 9.52 -2.36
CA PRO A 39 -17.08 8.57 -1.27
C PRO A 39 -16.96 7.12 -1.75
N ILE A 40 -17.61 6.78 -2.86
CA ILE A 40 -17.57 5.43 -3.45
C ILE A 40 -16.15 5.13 -3.96
N GLN A 41 -15.53 6.10 -4.64
CA GLN A 41 -14.17 5.95 -5.12
C GLN A 41 -13.16 5.84 -3.98
N ILE A 42 -13.32 6.64 -2.92
CA ILE A 42 -12.46 6.58 -1.73
C ILE A 42 -12.61 5.21 -1.04
N ALA A 43 -13.84 4.76 -0.81
CA ALA A 43 -14.11 3.46 -0.21
C ALA A 43 -13.59 2.30 -1.09
N GLY A 44 -13.68 2.45 -2.41
CA GLY A 44 -13.18 1.47 -3.38
C GLY A 44 -11.69 1.19 -3.24
N ILE A 45 -10.87 2.18 -2.87
CA ILE A 45 -9.43 1.98 -2.62
C ILE A 45 -9.21 1.07 -1.40
N ALA A 46 -9.97 1.27 -0.32
CA ALA A 46 -9.90 0.39 0.85
C ALA A 46 -10.32 -1.05 0.50
N VAL A 47 -11.34 -1.21 -0.34
CA VAL A 47 -11.75 -2.52 -0.86
C VAL A 47 -10.65 -3.12 -1.74
N ALA A 48 -10.06 -2.34 -2.64
CA ALA A 48 -8.97 -2.79 -3.52
C ALA A 48 -7.76 -3.31 -2.73
N THR A 49 -7.43 -2.69 -1.61
CA THR A 49 -6.35 -3.15 -0.72
C THR A 49 -6.66 -4.51 -0.09
N ARG A 50 -7.94 -4.76 0.25
CA ARG A 50 -8.39 -6.00 0.92
C ARG A 50 -8.79 -7.12 -0.04
N LEU A 51 -9.14 -6.78 -1.29
CA LEU A 51 -9.59 -7.73 -2.30
C LEU A 51 -8.59 -8.88 -2.55
N PRO A 52 -7.27 -8.65 -2.67
CA PRO A 52 -6.30 -9.72 -2.82
C PRO A 52 -6.33 -10.73 -1.67
N TRP A 53 -6.56 -10.28 -0.45
CA TRP A 53 -6.70 -11.14 0.73
C TRP A 53 -7.84 -12.13 0.54
N LEU A 54 -8.99 -11.67 0.09
CA LEU A 54 -10.17 -12.51 -0.09
C LEU A 54 -9.96 -13.57 -1.19
N ILE A 55 -9.27 -13.19 -2.27
CA ILE A 55 -9.13 -14.06 -3.45
C ILE A 55 -7.91 -14.98 -3.34
N PHE A 56 -6.78 -14.46 -2.85
CA PHE A 56 -5.48 -15.13 -2.95
C PHE A 56 -4.99 -15.79 -1.65
N THR A 57 -5.71 -15.70 -0.53
CA THR A 57 -5.26 -16.30 0.74
C THR A 57 -5.04 -17.82 0.60
N LEU A 58 -5.96 -18.54 -0.02
CA LEU A 58 -5.81 -19.98 -0.24
C LEU A 58 -4.73 -20.34 -1.26
N PRO A 59 -4.70 -19.75 -2.48
CA PRO A 59 -3.62 -19.99 -3.42
C PRO A 59 -2.24 -19.54 -2.91
N ALA A 60 -2.18 -18.44 -2.14
CA ALA A 60 -0.94 -17.93 -1.58
C ALA A 60 -0.25 -18.95 -0.66
N GLY A 61 -1.01 -19.64 0.19
CA GLY A 61 -0.47 -20.72 1.04
C GLY A 61 0.24 -21.80 0.22
N VAL A 62 -0.36 -22.26 -0.87
CA VAL A 62 0.25 -23.28 -1.76
C VAL A 62 1.52 -22.75 -2.45
N ILE A 63 1.53 -21.48 -2.83
CA ILE A 63 2.69 -20.85 -3.46
C ILE A 63 3.82 -20.69 -2.45
N THR A 64 3.52 -20.21 -1.25
CA THR A 64 4.52 -19.96 -0.19
C THR A 64 5.16 -21.25 0.31
N ASP A 65 4.42 -22.36 0.35
CA ASP A 65 4.95 -23.66 0.75
C ASP A 65 5.99 -24.23 -0.22
N ARG A 66 6.00 -23.76 -1.47
CA ARG A 66 6.94 -24.19 -2.52
C ARG A 66 8.16 -23.27 -2.66
N LEU A 67 8.16 -22.13 -2.02
CA LEU A 67 9.18 -21.11 -2.16
C LEU A 67 10.02 -20.99 -0.87
N ASP A 68 11.22 -20.46 -1.01
CA ASP A 68 12.04 -20.07 0.13
C ASP A 68 11.38 -18.87 0.84
N ARG A 69 10.82 -19.12 2.02
CA ARG A 69 10.08 -18.13 2.82
C ARG A 69 10.88 -16.85 3.05
N ARG A 70 12.18 -16.96 3.33
CA ARG A 70 13.03 -15.80 3.56
C ARG A 70 13.15 -14.94 2.31
N LYS A 71 13.37 -15.57 1.16
CA LYS A 71 13.49 -14.86 -0.14
C LYS A 71 12.16 -14.21 -0.51
N LEU A 72 11.06 -14.91 -0.25
CA LEU A 72 9.72 -14.40 -0.53
C LEU A 72 9.39 -13.17 0.31
N ILE A 73 9.63 -13.20 1.63
CA ILE A 73 9.42 -12.05 2.52
C ILE A 73 10.22 -10.85 2.04
N VAL A 74 11.52 -11.02 1.76
CA VAL A 74 12.38 -9.92 1.28
C VAL A 74 11.90 -9.39 -0.07
N ALA A 75 11.52 -10.28 -1.00
CA ALA A 75 11.01 -9.88 -2.30
C ALA A 75 9.71 -9.05 -2.19
N MET A 76 8.80 -9.46 -1.30
CA MET A 76 7.54 -8.74 -1.07
C MET A 76 7.76 -7.39 -0.38
N ASP A 77 8.66 -7.31 0.59
CA ASP A 77 9.02 -6.04 1.23
C ASP A 77 9.67 -5.07 0.24
N VAL A 78 10.55 -5.56 -0.65
CA VAL A 78 11.14 -4.75 -1.75
C VAL A 78 10.05 -4.31 -2.73
N ALA A 79 9.14 -5.21 -3.12
CA ALA A 79 8.02 -4.86 -4.01
C ALA A 79 7.15 -3.75 -3.41
N ARG A 80 6.80 -3.85 -2.13
CA ARG A 80 6.02 -2.84 -1.41
C ARG A 80 6.74 -1.49 -1.32
N MET A 81 8.05 -1.52 -1.07
CA MET A 81 8.88 -0.31 -1.11
C MET A 81 8.83 0.35 -2.50
N LEU A 82 8.99 -0.43 -3.58
CA LEU A 82 8.94 0.10 -4.95
C LEU A 82 7.56 0.66 -5.30
N ILE A 83 6.48 0.01 -4.88
CA ILE A 83 5.11 0.50 -5.06
C ILE A 83 4.94 1.84 -4.34
N THR A 84 5.36 1.94 -3.08
CA THR A 84 5.26 3.17 -2.29
C THR A 84 6.06 4.32 -2.91
N VAL A 85 7.29 4.05 -3.36
CA VAL A 85 8.11 5.03 -4.07
C VAL A 85 7.44 5.44 -5.39
N GLY A 86 6.89 4.49 -6.14
CA GLY A 86 6.15 4.76 -7.38
C GLY A 86 4.94 5.68 -7.15
N VAL A 87 4.16 5.44 -6.10
CA VAL A 87 3.05 6.32 -5.71
C VAL A 87 3.56 7.71 -5.34
N ALA A 88 4.59 7.80 -4.51
CA ALA A 88 5.17 9.08 -4.11
C ALA A 88 5.66 9.89 -5.32
N LEU A 89 6.36 9.26 -6.25
CA LEU A 89 6.82 9.90 -7.48
C LEU A 89 5.65 10.34 -8.38
N SER A 90 4.60 9.52 -8.47
CA SER A 90 3.40 9.88 -9.23
C SER A 90 2.68 11.09 -8.63
N VAL A 91 2.59 11.16 -7.31
CA VAL A 91 2.03 12.33 -6.61
C VAL A 91 2.89 13.56 -6.82
N LEU A 92 4.20 13.45 -6.75
CA LEU A 92 5.11 14.57 -7.02
C LEU A 92 5.06 15.06 -8.46
N ALA A 93 4.85 14.16 -9.42
CA ALA A 93 4.81 14.50 -10.84
C ALA A 93 3.45 15.05 -11.30
N LEU A 94 2.35 14.44 -10.83
CA LEU A 94 0.99 14.67 -11.33
C LEU A 94 0.10 15.41 -10.32
N GLY A 95 0.52 15.51 -9.06
CA GLY A 95 -0.28 16.05 -7.97
C GLY A 95 0.03 17.51 -7.60
N ARG A 96 0.55 18.30 -8.52
CA ARG A 96 0.96 19.69 -8.26
C ARG A 96 -0.19 20.62 -7.87
N ASP A 97 -1.40 20.28 -8.29
CA ASP A 97 -2.66 20.97 -8.07
C ASP A 97 -3.54 20.32 -7.01
N LEU A 98 -3.00 19.32 -6.28
CA LEU A 98 -3.70 18.71 -5.17
C LEU A 98 -3.82 19.69 -4.01
N VAL A 99 -5.04 19.80 -3.50
CA VAL A 99 -5.37 20.58 -2.31
C VAL A 99 -5.60 19.61 -1.15
N ALA A 100 -5.06 19.94 0.03
CA ALA A 100 -5.25 19.11 1.20
C ALA A 100 -6.75 18.95 1.52
N PRO A 101 -7.21 17.76 1.93
CA PRO A 101 -8.65 17.48 2.12
C PRO A 101 -9.33 18.35 3.18
N ASP A 102 -8.55 18.89 4.12
CA ASP A 102 -8.98 19.79 5.19
C ASP A 102 -9.03 21.26 4.78
N ASP A 103 -8.51 21.62 3.60
CA ASP A 103 -8.59 22.97 3.07
C ASP A 103 -10.00 23.26 2.49
N PRO A 104 -10.62 24.40 2.85
CA PRO A 104 -11.91 24.81 2.25
C PRO A 104 -11.89 24.87 0.72
N ALA A 105 -10.78 25.19 0.12
CA ALA A 105 -10.61 25.21 -1.34
C ALA A 105 -10.74 23.81 -1.98
N ALA A 106 -10.53 22.76 -1.22
CA ALA A 106 -10.65 21.39 -1.70
C ALA A 106 -12.08 21.00 -2.13
N VAL A 107 -13.10 21.70 -1.64
CA VAL A 107 -14.51 21.45 -2.05
C VAL A 107 -14.73 21.71 -3.53
N SER A 108 -14.06 22.70 -4.08
CA SER A 108 -14.16 23.11 -5.49
C SER A 108 -12.97 22.64 -6.35
N ALA A 109 -11.94 22.07 -5.72
CA ALA A 109 -10.75 21.62 -6.43
C ALA A 109 -11.07 20.39 -7.29
N GLN A 110 -10.71 20.49 -8.57
CA GLN A 110 -10.73 19.36 -9.51
C GLN A 110 -9.32 19.21 -10.08
N PRO A 111 -8.50 18.29 -9.53
CA PRO A 111 -7.14 18.09 -10.02
C PRO A 111 -7.14 17.69 -11.49
N GLU A 112 -6.32 18.33 -12.29
CA GLU A 112 -6.23 18.07 -13.74
C GLU A 112 -5.90 16.60 -14.02
N ASN A 113 -4.99 16.02 -13.21
CA ASN A 113 -4.57 14.64 -13.34
C ASN A 113 -5.29 13.69 -12.36
N GLY A 114 -6.45 14.09 -11.83
CA GLY A 114 -7.22 13.29 -10.87
C GLY A 114 -7.49 11.85 -11.32
N PRO A 115 -8.02 11.60 -12.54
CA PRO A 115 -8.26 10.24 -13.02
C PRO A 115 -6.99 9.40 -13.13
N ALA A 116 -5.86 9.97 -13.53
CA ALA A 116 -4.58 9.27 -13.63
C ALA A 116 -4.06 8.91 -12.23
N LEU A 117 -4.13 9.82 -11.27
CA LEU A 117 -3.74 9.58 -9.88
C LEU A 117 -4.64 8.54 -9.23
N LEU A 118 -5.95 8.56 -9.47
CA LEU A 118 -6.88 7.53 -9.02
C LEU A 118 -6.50 6.15 -9.55
N LEU A 119 -6.19 6.05 -10.83
CA LEU A 119 -5.75 4.79 -11.44
C LEU A 119 -4.47 4.28 -10.75
N VAL A 120 -3.49 5.14 -10.52
CA VAL A 120 -2.26 4.80 -9.79
C VAL A 120 -2.57 4.31 -8.38
N LEU A 121 -3.48 4.98 -7.66
CA LEU A 121 -3.87 4.58 -6.31
C LEU A 121 -4.56 3.22 -6.29
N TYR A 122 -5.50 2.95 -7.19
CA TYR A 122 -6.17 1.65 -7.29
C TYR A 122 -5.20 0.53 -7.66
N ALA A 123 -4.35 0.75 -8.67
CA ALA A 123 -3.37 -0.23 -9.10
C ALA A 123 -2.35 -0.54 -7.97
N SER A 124 -1.85 0.50 -7.31
CA SER A 124 -0.91 0.33 -6.19
C SER A 124 -1.57 -0.34 -4.99
N ALA A 125 -2.84 -0.04 -4.67
CA ALA A 125 -3.58 -0.67 -3.59
C ALA A 125 -3.76 -2.18 -3.83
N LEU A 126 -4.10 -2.60 -5.04
CA LEU A 126 -4.19 -4.01 -5.43
C LEU A 126 -2.84 -4.72 -5.34
N LEU A 127 -1.79 -4.11 -5.89
CA LEU A 127 -0.44 -4.69 -5.85
C LEU A 127 0.11 -4.77 -4.43
N PHE A 128 -0.14 -3.75 -3.62
CA PHE A 128 0.24 -3.72 -2.22
C PHE A 128 -0.45 -4.82 -1.42
N GLY A 129 -1.77 -4.95 -1.58
CA GLY A 129 -2.55 -6.02 -0.95
C GLY A 129 -2.10 -7.41 -1.39
N PHE A 130 -1.74 -7.61 -2.67
CA PHE A 130 -1.20 -8.88 -3.16
C PHE A 130 0.16 -9.22 -2.54
N ALA A 131 1.07 -8.24 -2.46
CA ALA A 131 2.37 -8.42 -1.81
C ALA A 131 2.22 -8.72 -0.32
N GLU A 132 1.27 -8.08 0.36
CA GLU A 132 0.94 -8.32 1.77
C GLU A 132 0.45 -9.76 1.99
N VAL A 133 -0.48 -10.25 1.17
CA VAL A 133 -0.98 -11.63 1.25
C VAL A 133 0.15 -12.66 1.11
N LEU A 134 1.03 -12.49 0.14
CA LEU A 134 2.16 -13.40 -0.05
C LEU A 134 3.16 -13.35 1.10
N ARG A 135 3.41 -12.15 1.64
CA ARG A 135 4.32 -11.97 2.78
C ARG A 135 3.77 -12.62 4.05
N ASP A 136 2.49 -12.43 4.34
CA ASP A 136 1.87 -12.90 5.57
C ASP A 136 1.61 -14.39 5.58
N ASN A 137 1.57 -15.03 4.41
CA ASN A 137 1.50 -16.48 4.27
C ASN A 137 2.89 -17.16 4.20
N ALA A 138 3.97 -16.39 4.19
CA ALA A 138 5.35 -16.90 4.14
C ALA A 138 5.91 -17.15 5.55
#